data_0e2811be56c3c8d5004e4ff603dd030e
#
_entry.id   0e2811be56c3c8d5004e4ff603dd030e
#
_cell.length_a   1.000
_cell.length_b   1.000
_cell.length_c   1.000
_cell.angle_alpha   90.00
_cell.angle_beta   90.00
_cell.angle_gamma   90.00
#
_symmetry.space_group_name_H-M   'P 1'
#
loop_
_entity.id
_entity.type
_entity.pdbx_description
1 polymer ?
#
loop_
_entity_poly.entity_id
_entity_poly.type
_entity_poly.pdbx_seq_one_letter_code
_entity_poly.pdbx_strand_id
1 'polypeptide(L)'
;MVIQEKFVVRAPIRKVWEFTINPEHIGKCVPGCEKIEKIDEKTYLVIVHAGVGPIKVRFKFTSTMTEIDEPKHLHIESKGADMGKAGSFTQTSDLDLREISEEEVEISYKSNINVVGRIATFGERIMRAQAKKIGEQFIRSFTEKIEAKKEMTP
;
A
#
# COMPACT_ATOMS: atom_id res chain seq x y z
N MET A 1 -5.25 13.28 6.74
CA MET A 1 -6.31 12.30 6.50
C MET A 1 -5.84 10.93 6.95
N VAL A 2 -6.63 10.26 7.76
CA VAL A 2 -6.29 8.92 8.28
C VAL A 2 -7.16 7.86 7.61
N ILE A 3 -6.52 6.81 7.12
CA ILE A 3 -7.17 5.65 6.52
C ILE A 3 -6.78 4.42 7.34
N GLN A 4 -7.75 3.63 7.74
CA GLN A 4 -7.53 2.40 8.50
C GLN A 4 -8.32 1.26 7.87
N GLU A 5 -7.71 0.10 7.75
CA GLU A 5 -8.37 -1.11 7.25
C GLU A 5 -7.85 -2.33 8.00
N LYS A 6 -8.69 -3.35 8.07
CA LYS A 6 -8.37 -4.62 8.72
C LYS A 6 -8.99 -5.75 7.91
N PHE A 7 -8.21 -6.79 7.65
CA PHE A 7 -8.72 -7.96 6.91
C PHE A 7 -7.94 -9.21 7.29
N VAL A 8 -8.48 -10.38 6.94
CA VAL A 8 -7.91 -11.68 7.28
C VAL A 8 -7.56 -12.42 5.99
N VAL A 9 -6.39 -13.04 5.96
CA VAL A 9 -5.98 -13.93 4.87
C VAL A 9 -5.67 -15.32 5.40
N ARG A 10 -5.82 -16.32 4.55
CA ARG A 10 -5.54 -17.72 4.86
C ARG A 10 -4.14 -18.10 4.40
N ALA A 11 -3.20 -17.95 5.27
CA ALA A 11 -1.81 -18.34 5.05
C ALA A 11 -1.04 -18.26 6.37
N PRO A 12 0.09 -18.98 6.49
CA PRO A 12 0.96 -18.83 7.65
C PRO A 12 1.56 -17.42 7.71
N ILE A 13 1.79 -16.91 8.91
CA ILE A 13 2.28 -15.54 9.09
C ILE A 13 3.62 -15.31 8.39
N ARG A 14 4.50 -16.30 8.35
CA ARG A 14 5.79 -16.17 7.67
C ARG A 14 5.62 -15.90 6.17
N LYS A 15 4.69 -16.60 5.56
CA LYS A 15 4.39 -16.42 4.13
C LYS A 15 3.79 -15.05 3.85
N VAL A 16 2.88 -14.61 4.72
CA VAL A 16 2.27 -13.27 4.60
C VAL A 16 3.34 -12.20 4.74
N TRP A 17 4.23 -12.36 5.71
CA TRP A 17 5.32 -11.42 5.93
C TRP A 17 6.25 -11.33 4.71
N GLU A 18 6.72 -12.45 4.20
CA GLU A 18 7.60 -12.50 3.04
C GLU A 18 6.98 -11.86 1.81
N PHE A 19 5.69 -12.06 1.61
CA PHE A 19 4.96 -11.42 0.51
C PHE A 19 4.89 -9.91 0.73
N THR A 20 4.59 -9.50 1.96
CA THR A 20 4.36 -8.09 2.31
C THR A 20 5.62 -7.23 2.18
N ILE A 21 6.78 -7.76 2.56
CA ILE A 21 8.03 -7.00 2.47
C ILE A 21 8.66 -7.02 1.08
N ASN A 22 8.09 -7.75 0.14
CA ASN A 22 8.59 -7.82 -1.22
C ASN A 22 7.89 -6.78 -2.10
N PRO A 23 8.59 -5.72 -2.53
CA PRO A 23 7.96 -4.64 -3.30
C PRO A 23 7.38 -5.08 -4.62
N GLU A 24 7.98 -6.08 -5.27
CA GLU A 24 7.46 -6.59 -6.54
C GLU A 24 6.08 -7.23 -6.36
N HIS A 25 5.91 -7.98 -5.27
CA HIS A 25 4.62 -8.57 -4.95
C HIS A 25 3.58 -7.50 -4.61
N ILE A 26 3.96 -6.55 -3.76
CA ILE A 26 3.07 -5.46 -3.35
C ILE A 26 2.70 -4.59 -4.54
N GLY A 27 3.65 -4.29 -5.41
CA GLY A 27 3.39 -3.47 -6.60
C GLY A 27 2.32 -4.07 -7.51
N LYS A 28 2.29 -5.38 -7.64
CA LYS A 28 1.28 -6.08 -8.44
C LYS A 28 -0.11 -6.00 -7.83
N CYS A 29 -0.21 -5.67 -6.54
CA CYS A 29 -1.48 -5.52 -5.84
C CYS A 29 -2.01 -4.09 -5.87
N VAL A 30 -1.15 -3.10 -6.12
CA VAL A 30 -1.54 -1.70 -6.16
C VAL A 30 -2.11 -1.37 -7.53
N PRO A 31 -3.39 -0.96 -7.62
CA PRO A 31 -3.97 -0.59 -8.90
C PRO A 31 -3.25 0.61 -9.49
N GLY A 32 -2.93 0.55 -10.78
CA GLY A 32 -2.26 1.64 -11.47
C GLY A 32 -0.76 1.73 -11.24
N CYS A 33 -0.16 0.78 -10.55
CA CYS A 33 1.29 0.78 -10.34
C CYS A 33 2.00 0.46 -11.66
N GLU A 34 2.78 1.43 -12.15
CA GLU A 34 3.52 1.29 -13.40
C GLU A 34 4.93 0.78 -13.17
N LYS A 35 5.55 1.16 -12.05
CA LYS A 35 6.96 0.88 -11.80
C LYS A 35 7.25 0.83 -10.30
N ILE A 36 8.06 -0.15 -9.92
CA ILE A 36 8.70 -0.19 -8.60
C ILE A 36 10.18 -0.48 -8.83
N GLU A 37 11.03 0.37 -8.29
CA GLU A 37 12.47 0.26 -8.43
C GLU A 37 13.13 0.34 -7.06
N LYS A 38 13.97 -0.62 -6.74
CA LYS A 38 14.73 -0.63 -5.49
C LYS A 38 15.85 0.40 -5.58
N ILE A 39 15.89 1.33 -4.62
CA ILE A 39 16.96 2.33 -4.51
C ILE A 39 18.04 1.82 -3.56
N ASP A 40 17.62 1.31 -2.40
CA ASP A 40 18.51 0.67 -1.43
C ASP A 40 17.70 -0.40 -0.68
N GLU A 41 18.29 -1.02 0.36
CA GLU A 41 17.67 -2.13 1.09
C GLU A 41 16.29 -1.82 1.65
N LYS A 42 16.00 -0.56 1.94
CA LYS A 42 14.75 -0.15 2.60
C LYS A 42 13.94 0.87 1.82
N THR A 43 14.45 1.36 0.69
CA THR A 43 13.84 2.47 -0.05
C THR A 43 13.53 2.06 -1.48
N TYR A 44 12.32 2.39 -1.92
CA TYR A 44 11.84 2.09 -3.27
C TYR A 44 11.29 3.33 -3.95
N LEU A 45 11.52 3.43 -5.26
CA LEU A 45 10.91 4.43 -6.10
C LEU A 45 9.69 3.80 -6.77
N VAL A 46 8.55 4.48 -6.69
CA VAL A 46 7.27 3.94 -7.18
C VAL A 46 6.60 4.97 -8.07
N ILE A 47 6.00 4.50 -9.16
CA ILE A 47 5.18 5.33 -10.03
C ILE A 47 3.81 4.68 -10.14
N VAL A 48 2.76 5.45 -9.77
CA VAL A 48 1.37 5.01 -9.78
C VAL A 48 0.52 6.04 -10.49
N HIS A 49 -0.33 5.59 -11.41
CA HIS A 49 -1.33 6.47 -12.01
C HIS A 49 -2.69 6.22 -11.36
N ALA A 50 -3.48 7.27 -11.20
CA ALA A 50 -4.79 7.21 -10.56
C ALA A 50 -5.69 8.35 -11.03
N GLY A 51 -6.99 8.19 -10.84
CA GLY A 51 -7.94 9.28 -11.02
C GLY A 51 -8.24 9.93 -9.67
N VAL A 52 -8.27 11.25 -9.62
CA VAL A 52 -8.68 11.99 -8.42
C VAL A 52 -9.69 13.04 -8.86
N GLY A 53 -10.98 12.81 -8.56
CA GLY A 53 -12.05 13.65 -9.11
C GLY A 53 -12.00 13.66 -10.62
N PRO A 54 -12.05 14.85 -11.26
CA PRO A 54 -12.05 14.95 -12.72
C PRO A 54 -10.68 14.86 -13.38
N ILE A 55 -9.59 14.72 -12.61
CA ILE A 55 -8.24 14.71 -13.18
C ILE A 55 -7.57 13.37 -13.03
N LYS A 56 -6.60 13.12 -13.92
CA LYS A 56 -5.73 11.95 -13.84
C LYS A 56 -4.38 12.43 -13.32
N VAL A 57 -3.82 11.67 -12.39
CA VAL A 57 -2.53 11.96 -11.80
C VAL A 57 -1.57 10.80 -12.01
N ARG A 58 -0.29 11.11 -11.99
CA ARG A 58 0.77 10.13 -12.08
C ARG A 58 1.81 10.48 -11.03
N PHE A 59 1.69 9.81 -9.88
CA PHE A 59 2.56 10.06 -8.74
C PHE A 59 3.87 9.31 -8.88
N LYS A 60 4.95 10.05 -8.68
CA LYS A 60 6.29 9.49 -8.52
C LYS A 60 6.68 9.75 -7.07
N PHE A 61 6.93 8.68 -6.32
CA PHE A 61 7.22 8.81 -4.90
C PHE A 61 8.24 7.78 -4.43
N THR A 62 8.86 8.08 -3.29
CA THR A 62 9.75 7.15 -2.60
C THR A 62 9.05 6.63 -1.37
N SER A 63 9.22 5.34 -1.10
CA SER A 63 8.73 4.67 0.10
C SER A 63 9.90 4.05 0.83
N THR A 64 10.02 4.36 2.12
CA THR A 64 11.11 3.85 2.96
C THR A 64 10.52 3.09 4.15
N MET A 65 11.02 1.86 4.35
CA MET A 65 10.69 1.07 5.53
C MET A 65 11.60 1.53 6.67
N THR A 66 11.03 2.18 7.69
CA THR A 66 11.80 2.77 8.77
C THR A 66 11.85 1.92 10.04
N GLU A 67 10.82 1.11 10.28
CA GLU A 67 10.78 0.18 11.41
C GLU A 67 10.32 -1.17 10.89
N ILE A 68 11.10 -2.20 11.19
CA ILE A 68 10.81 -3.57 10.76
C ILE A 68 10.92 -4.47 12.00
N ASP A 69 9.78 -5.01 12.43
CA ASP A 69 9.72 -6.00 13.51
C ASP A 69 9.13 -7.29 12.91
N GLU A 70 10.01 -8.12 12.38
CA GLU A 70 9.65 -9.35 11.67
C GLU A 70 9.11 -10.40 12.63
N PRO A 71 7.97 -11.04 12.34
CA PRO A 71 7.06 -10.90 11.19
C PRO A 71 5.79 -10.12 11.53
N LYS A 72 5.84 -9.16 12.43
CA LYS A 72 4.65 -8.55 13.04
C LYS A 72 4.35 -7.12 12.64
N HIS A 73 5.37 -6.31 12.43
CA HIS A 73 5.16 -4.87 12.27
C HIS A 73 6.09 -4.26 11.24
N LEU A 74 5.55 -3.32 10.46
CA LEU A 74 6.29 -2.57 9.47
C LEU A 74 5.80 -1.12 9.46
N HIS A 75 6.73 -0.17 9.58
CA HIS A 75 6.43 1.24 9.43
C HIS A 75 7.05 1.75 8.14
N ILE A 76 6.25 2.46 7.34
CA ILE A 76 6.66 2.97 6.03
C ILE A 76 6.41 4.45 5.96
N GLU A 77 7.37 5.21 5.43
CA GLU A 77 7.21 6.62 5.15
C GLU A 77 7.36 6.84 3.65
N SER A 78 6.41 7.58 3.07
CA SER A 78 6.39 7.85 1.64
C SER A 78 6.24 9.34 1.36
N LYS A 79 6.86 9.82 0.30
CA LYS A 79 6.71 11.20 -0.16
C LYS A 79 6.90 11.28 -1.66
N GLY A 80 6.15 12.15 -2.28
CA GLY A 80 6.26 12.33 -3.72
C GLY A 80 5.31 13.37 -4.26
N ALA A 81 5.25 13.42 -5.57
CA ALA A 81 4.48 14.43 -6.27
C ALA A 81 3.91 13.87 -7.57
N ASP A 82 2.84 14.52 -8.04
CA ASP A 82 2.33 14.27 -9.38
C ASP A 82 3.32 14.80 -10.42
N MET A 83 3.62 13.97 -11.40
CA MET A 83 4.52 14.33 -12.48
C MET A 83 3.96 15.49 -13.33
N GLY A 84 2.65 15.66 -13.35
CA GLY A 84 1.95 16.77 -14.01
C GLY A 84 1.77 18.00 -13.13
N LYS A 85 2.41 18.03 -11.95
CA LYS A 85 2.40 19.18 -11.01
C LYS A 85 1.03 19.51 -10.43
N ALA A 86 0.13 18.53 -10.33
CA ALA A 86 -1.19 18.74 -9.71
C ALA A 86 -1.12 18.76 -8.18
N GLY A 87 -0.04 18.32 -7.59
CA GLY A 87 0.14 18.33 -6.13
C GLY A 87 1.21 17.37 -5.67
N SER A 88 1.39 17.33 -4.35
CA SER A 88 2.34 16.42 -3.71
C SER A 88 1.72 15.83 -2.45
N PHE A 89 2.34 14.79 -1.91
CA PHE A 89 1.86 14.15 -0.70
C PHE A 89 3.00 13.61 0.16
N THR A 90 2.69 13.48 1.46
CA THR A 90 3.49 12.71 2.40
C THR A 90 2.56 11.70 3.07
N GLN A 91 3.10 10.54 3.39
CA GLN A 91 2.31 9.47 3.99
C GLN A 91 3.16 8.69 4.98
N THR A 92 2.58 8.38 6.14
CA THR A 92 3.14 7.41 7.07
C THR A 92 2.14 6.27 7.18
N SER A 93 2.65 5.04 7.17
CA SER A 93 1.80 3.85 7.26
C SER A 93 2.38 2.87 8.26
N ASP A 94 1.51 2.31 9.08
CA ASP A 94 1.84 1.21 9.99
C ASP A 94 1.07 -0.02 9.55
N LEU A 95 1.79 -1.11 9.39
CA LEU A 95 1.22 -2.40 9.04
C LEU A 95 1.50 -3.38 10.15
N ASP A 96 0.45 -4.03 10.64
CA ASP A 96 0.55 -5.01 11.72
C ASP A 96 -0.03 -6.35 11.28
N LEU A 97 0.70 -7.42 11.54
CA LEU A 97 0.27 -8.79 11.29
C LEU A 97 0.05 -9.48 12.62
N ARG A 98 -1.14 -10.03 12.82
CA ARG A 98 -1.47 -10.79 14.01
C ARG A 98 -1.85 -12.22 13.61
N GLU A 99 -1.10 -13.19 14.10
CA GLU A 99 -1.39 -14.59 13.86
C GLU A 99 -2.63 -15.01 14.64
N ILE A 100 -3.68 -15.42 13.91
CA ILE A 100 -4.92 -15.93 14.50
C ILE A 100 -4.77 -17.44 14.76
N SER A 101 -4.20 -18.15 13.78
CA SER A 101 -3.92 -19.57 13.84
C SER A 101 -2.73 -19.86 12.91
N GLU A 102 -2.34 -21.13 12.79
CA GLU A 102 -1.24 -21.53 11.90
C GLU A 102 -1.50 -21.16 10.43
N GLU A 103 -2.78 -21.06 10.05
CA GLU A 103 -3.20 -20.82 8.67
C GLU A 103 -4.00 -19.54 8.46
N GLU A 104 -4.05 -18.66 9.47
CA GLU A 104 -4.80 -17.43 9.37
C GLU A 104 -4.05 -16.26 10.00
N VAL A 105 -4.03 -15.13 9.31
CA VAL A 105 -3.38 -13.90 9.78
C VAL A 105 -4.33 -12.74 9.59
N GLU A 106 -4.45 -11.91 10.63
CA GLU A 106 -5.15 -10.63 10.54
C GLU A 106 -4.14 -9.56 10.19
N ILE A 107 -4.43 -8.81 9.15
CA ILE A 107 -3.60 -7.71 8.69
C ILE A 107 -4.36 -6.42 8.98
N SER A 108 -3.71 -5.50 9.69
CA SER A 108 -4.25 -4.16 9.89
C SER A 108 -3.27 -3.12 9.40
N TYR A 109 -3.78 -2.09 8.75
CA TYR A 109 -2.94 -0.96 8.42
C TYR A 109 -3.63 0.36 8.75
N LYS A 110 -2.79 1.33 9.08
CA LYS A 110 -3.21 2.69 9.36
C LYS A 110 -2.27 3.62 8.61
N SER A 111 -2.85 4.48 7.79
CA SER A 111 -2.08 5.44 7.01
C SER A 111 -2.53 6.85 7.33
N ASN A 112 -1.57 7.75 7.49
CA ASN A 112 -1.83 9.18 7.63
C ASN A 112 -1.26 9.87 6.40
N ILE A 113 -2.15 10.49 5.61
CA ILE A 113 -1.82 11.06 4.31
C ILE A 113 -2.05 12.57 4.35
N ASN A 114 -1.04 13.33 3.95
CA ASN A 114 -1.13 14.78 3.77
C ASN A 114 -0.93 15.12 2.31
N VAL A 115 -1.91 15.80 1.71
CA VAL A 115 -1.87 16.18 0.30
C VAL A 115 -1.91 17.69 0.20
N VAL A 116 -1.05 18.26 -0.65
CA VAL A 116 -1.02 19.70 -0.92
C VAL A 116 -1.08 19.93 -2.44
N GLY A 117 -1.46 21.16 -2.82
CA GLY A 117 -1.56 21.54 -4.22
C GLY A 117 -2.97 21.46 -4.75
N ARG A 118 -3.10 21.49 -6.09
CA ARG A 118 -4.42 21.51 -6.75
C ARG A 118 -5.30 20.31 -6.37
N ILE A 119 -4.69 19.14 -6.21
CA ILE A 119 -5.42 17.92 -5.82
C ILE A 119 -6.15 18.13 -4.50
N ALA A 120 -5.53 18.81 -3.54
CA ALA A 120 -6.12 19.06 -2.24
C ALA A 120 -7.39 19.92 -2.30
N THR A 121 -7.56 20.71 -3.37
CA THR A 121 -8.72 21.57 -3.55
C THR A 121 -10.01 20.78 -3.82
N PHE A 122 -9.91 19.51 -4.23
CA PHE A 122 -11.09 18.66 -4.42
C PHE A 122 -11.72 18.25 -3.09
N GLY A 123 -11.01 18.43 -1.98
CA GLY A 123 -11.51 18.18 -0.63
C GLY A 123 -11.26 16.76 -0.13
N GLU A 124 -11.29 16.63 1.19
CA GLU A 124 -11.01 15.37 1.86
C GLU A 124 -11.99 14.25 1.45
N ARG A 125 -13.25 14.60 1.23
CA ARG A 125 -14.28 13.62 0.86
C ARG A 125 -13.92 12.86 -0.42
N ILE A 126 -13.50 13.60 -1.45
CA ILE A 126 -13.12 13.00 -2.74
C ILE A 126 -11.83 12.18 -2.60
N MET A 127 -10.84 12.73 -1.89
CA MET A 127 -9.57 12.04 -1.66
C MET A 127 -9.77 10.76 -0.84
N ARG A 128 -10.62 10.82 0.18
CA ARG A 128 -10.92 9.66 1.02
C ARG A 128 -11.65 8.57 0.23
N ALA A 129 -12.60 8.94 -0.61
CA ALA A 129 -13.32 7.99 -1.45
C ALA A 129 -12.37 7.27 -2.41
N GLN A 130 -11.43 8.00 -3.00
CA GLN A 130 -10.43 7.41 -3.90
C GLN A 130 -9.47 6.48 -3.15
N ALA A 131 -9.00 6.90 -1.97
CA ALA A 131 -8.12 6.09 -1.14
C ALA A 131 -8.80 4.79 -0.71
N LYS A 132 -10.08 4.85 -0.36
CA LYS A 132 -10.87 3.68 0.01
C LYS A 132 -11.01 2.71 -1.15
N LYS A 133 -11.28 3.21 -2.34
CA LYS A 133 -11.40 2.40 -3.55
C LYS A 133 -10.08 1.67 -3.86
N ILE A 134 -8.96 2.40 -3.78
CA ILE A 134 -7.63 1.82 -4.00
C ILE A 134 -7.35 0.75 -2.95
N GLY A 135 -7.68 1.03 -1.69
CA GLY A 135 -7.49 0.08 -0.59
C GLY A 135 -8.29 -1.20 -0.76
N GLU A 136 -9.55 -1.10 -1.19
CA GLU A 136 -10.40 -2.27 -1.44
C GLU A 136 -9.84 -3.13 -2.58
N GLN A 137 -9.38 -2.52 -3.65
CA GLN A 137 -8.77 -3.23 -4.76
C GLN A 137 -7.45 -3.88 -4.36
N PHE A 138 -6.66 -3.18 -3.55
CA PHE A 138 -5.41 -3.72 -3.00
C PHE A 138 -5.67 -4.96 -2.16
N ILE A 139 -6.61 -4.88 -1.23
CA ILE A 139 -6.96 -5.99 -0.32
C ILE A 139 -7.42 -7.20 -1.13
N ARG A 140 -8.25 -6.99 -2.14
CA ARG A 140 -8.72 -8.08 -3.00
C ARG A 140 -7.57 -8.75 -3.73
N SER A 141 -6.72 -7.99 -4.39
CA SER A 141 -5.55 -8.52 -5.10
C SER A 141 -4.57 -9.24 -4.18
N PHE A 142 -4.29 -8.63 -3.04
CA PHE A 142 -3.40 -9.20 -2.03
C PHE A 142 -3.91 -10.55 -1.54
N THR A 143 -5.19 -10.60 -1.18
CA THR A 143 -5.83 -11.82 -0.70
C THR A 143 -5.83 -12.92 -1.75
N GLU A 144 -6.22 -12.59 -2.98
CA GLU A 144 -6.23 -13.56 -4.09
C GLU A 144 -4.83 -14.13 -4.36
N LYS A 145 -3.82 -13.28 -4.37
CA LYS A 145 -2.44 -13.73 -4.67
C LYS A 145 -1.86 -14.60 -3.57
N ILE A 146 -2.12 -14.27 -2.31
CA ILE A 146 -1.65 -15.08 -1.20
C ILE A 146 -2.35 -16.43 -1.15
N GLU A 147 -3.67 -16.44 -1.27
CA GLU A 147 -4.45 -17.68 -1.18
C GLU A 147 -4.31 -18.58 -2.41
N ALA A 148 -4.26 -18.00 -3.61
CA ALA A 148 -4.03 -18.75 -4.83
C ALA A 148 -2.64 -19.41 -4.84
N LYS A 149 -1.62 -18.70 -4.38
CA LYS A 149 -0.26 -19.23 -4.29
C LYS A 149 -0.20 -20.43 -3.35
N LYS A 150 -1.01 -20.41 -2.29
CA LYS A 150 -1.14 -21.54 -1.36
C LYS A 150 -1.81 -22.73 -2.03
N GLU A 151 -2.87 -22.51 -2.80
CA GLU A 151 -3.61 -23.56 -3.49
C GLU A 151 -2.79 -24.23 -4.59
N MET A 152 -1.88 -23.50 -5.22
CA MET A 152 -1.01 -24.02 -6.27
C MET A 152 0.15 -24.86 -5.75
N THR A 153 0.35 -24.92 -4.45
CA THR A 153 1.38 -25.75 -3.83
C THR A 153 0.82 -27.13 -3.58
N PRO A 154 1.32 -28.18 -4.25
CA PRO A 154 0.80 -29.53 -4.05
C PRO A 154 1.12 -30.08 -2.66
#